data_d91e90d5df5c6e0d37cc00808c11351f
#
_entry.id   d91e90d5df5c6e0d37cc00808c11351f
#
_cell.length_a   1.000
_cell.length_b   1.000
_cell.length_c   1.000
_cell.angle_alpha   90.00
_cell.angle_beta   90.00
_cell.angle_gamma   90.00
#
_symmetry.space_group_name_H-M   'P 1'
#
loop_
_entity.id
_entity.type
_entity.pdbx_description
1 polymer ?
#
loop_
_entity_poly.entity_id
_entity_poly.type
_entity_poly.pdbx_seq_one_letter_code
_entity_poly.pdbx_strand_id
1 'polypeptide(L)'
;HQSVSSSAALGTKSAGSKKPIILVSIAPQKYFVEQVAGKDTFEIVIIVPEGQSPHSYEPTPSQLLQMSKAVVWFTTGVEFEAVLIPKLKAIAPSLKCIDTTEGIQFRELEAHSDADHTEQTHSAEEQNELHDDHHDETGKDPHVWLGLSNAIVQSRIMSEALSQLMPEMQNYFSTNQAQFTNRIQEL
;
A
#
# COMPACT_ATOMS: atom_id res chain seq x y z
N HIS A 1 -3.97 -64.33 -16.80
CA HIS A 1 -2.87 -63.46 -16.38
C HIS A 1 -3.18 -62.04 -16.85
N GLN A 2 -3.63 -61.20 -15.93
CA GLN A 2 -3.80 -59.78 -16.20
C GLN A 2 -2.85 -59.04 -15.27
N SER A 3 -1.89 -58.36 -15.89
CA SER A 3 -0.93 -57.51 -15.21
C SER A 3 -1.56 -56.11 -15.05
N VAL A 4 -1.81 -55.69 -13.82
CA VAL A 4 -2.23 -54.32 -13.47
C VAL A 4 -0.98 -53.47 -13.33
N SER A 5 -0.73 -52.58 -14.31
CA SER A 5 0.30 -51.53 -14.19
C SER A 5 -0.23 -50.43 -13.28
N SER A 6 0.37 -50.32 -12.12
CA SER A 6 0.20 -49.20 -11.20
C SER A 6 1.01 -48.02 -11.71
N SER A 7 0.33 -46.99 -12.24
CA SER A 7 0.96 -45.72 -12.60
C SER A 7 1.08 -44.87 -11.33
N ALA A 8 2.28 -44.85 -10.76
CA ALA A 8 2.63 -43.92 -9.69
C ALA A 8 2.74 -42.52 -10.29
N ALA A 9 1.80 -41.65 -9.93
CA ALA A 9 1.92 -40.23 -10.19
C ALA A 9 3.07 -39.66 -9.36
N LEU A 10 4.19 -39.36 -10.02
CA LEU A 10 5.26 -38.56 -9.42
C LEU A 10 4.72 -37.14 -9.17
N GLY A 11 4.39 -36.88 -7.92
CA GLY A 11 4.21 -35.53 -7.46
C GLY A 11 5.54 -34.77 -7.57
N THR A 12 5.66 -33.97 -8.61
CA THR A 12 6.75 -33.01 -8.73
C THR A 12 6.61 -31.98 -7.58
N LYS A 13 7.41 -32.18 -6.52
CA LYS A 13 7.70 -31.10 -5.58
C LYS A 13 8.36 -29.99 -6.38
N SER A 14 7.59 -28.93 -6.69
CA SER A 14 8.11 -27.67 -7.20
C SER A 14 9.18 -27.21 -6.23
N ALA A 15 10.44 -27.21 -6.67
CA ALA A 15 11.54 -26.58 -5.97
C ALA A 15 11.14 -25.12 -5.71
N GLY A 16 11.20 -24.66 -4.45
CA GLY A 16 10.64 -23.43 -3.96
C GLY A 16 10.98 -22.22 -4.83
N SER A 17 10.09 -21.87 -5.73
CA SER A 17 10.13 -20.62 -6.47
C SER A 17 10.04 -19.49 -5.45
N LYS A 18 11.06 -18.61 -5.44
CA LYS A 18 11.06 -17.44 -4.56
C LYS A 18 9.84 -16.59 -4.88
N LYS A 19 9.03 -16.26 -3.85
CA LYS A 19 7.82 -15.45 -4.03
C LYS A 19 8.21 -14.09 -4.62
N PRO A 20 7.44 -13.56 -5.59
CA PRO A 20 7.66 -12.20 -6.06
C PRO A 20 7.49 -11.20 -4.92
N ILE A 21 8.35 -10.18 -4.88
CA ILE A 21 8.31 -9.14 -3.85
C ILE A 21 7.39 -8.02 -4.32
N ILE A 22 6.46 -7.62 -3.44
CA ILE A 22 5.58 -6.47 -3.61
C ILE A 22 5.90 -5.45 -2.52
N LEU A 23 6.02 -4.19 -2.92
CA LEU A 23 6.12 -3.07 -1.99
C LEU A 23 4.74 -2.48 -1.74
N VAL A 24 4.49 -2.09 -0.50
CA VAL A 24 3.37 -1.26 -0.08
C VAL A 24 3.92 -0.10 0.75
N SER A 25 3.36 1.08 0.59
CA SER A 25 3.85 2.27 1.30
C SER A 25 3.62 2.18 2.80
N ILE A 26 2.44 1.71 3.21
CA ILE A 26 1.97 1.68 4.59
C ILE A 26 1.32 0.35 4.96
N ALA A 27 1.24 0.06 6.26
CA ALA A 27 0.73 -1.21 6.78
C ALA A 27 -0.70 -1.57 6.33
N PRO A 28 -1.70 -0.64 6.25
CA PRO A 28 -3.04 -0.96 5.76
C PRO A 28 -3.05 -1.57 4.36
N GLN A 29 -2.19 -1.12 3.46
CA GLN A 29 -2.11 -1.66 2.10
C GLN A 29 -1.68 -3.13 2.07
N LYS A 30 -0.81 -3.56 3.00
CA LYS A 30 -0.45 -4.98 3.15
C LYS A 30 -1.68 -5.82 3.40
N TYR A 31 -2.57 -5.38 4.31
CA TYR A 31 -3.82 -6.07 4.57
C TYR A 31 -4.67 -6.21 3.30
N PHE A 32 -4.80 -5.15 2.50
CA PHE A 32 -5.58 -5.20 1.25
C PHE A 32 -4.98 -6.18 0.23
N VAL A 33 -3.66 -6.18 0.06
CA VAL A 33 -2.97 -7.18 -0.79
C VAL A 33 -3.24 -8.60 -0.28
N GLU A 34 -3.16 -8.85 1.03
CA GLU A 34 -3.43 -10.16 1.61
C GLU A 34 -4.88 -10.61 1.44
N GLN A 35 -5.84 -9.67 1.47
CA GLN A 35 -7.25 -10.00 1.20
C GLN A 35 -7.48 -10.42 -0.26
N VAL A 36 -6.75 -9.84 -1.19
CA VAL A 36 -6.84 -10.14 -2.62
C VAL A 36 -6.04 -11.38 -3.00
N ALA A 37 -4.80 -11.46 -2.58
CA ALA A 37 -3.84 -12.45 -3.07
C ALA A 37 -3.61 -13.64 -2.12
N GLY A 38 -4.14 -13.57 -0.90
CA GLY A 38 -3.77 -14.50 0.16
C GLY A 38 -2.37 -14.20 0.74
N LYS A 39 -2.08 -14.75 1.92
CA LYS A 39 -0.85 -14.45 2.67
C LYS A 39 0.42 -15.07 2.09
N ASP A 40 0.26 -16.09 1.23
CA ASP A 40 1.38 -16.93 0.80
C ASP A 40 1.81 -16.71 -0.65
N THR A 41 1.09 -15.91 -1.42
CA THR A 41 1.36 -15.70 -2.85
C THR A 41 2.57 -14.80 -3.09
N PHE A 42 2.74 -13.76 -2.28
CA PHE A 42 3.79 -12.75 -2.42
C PHE A 42 4.58 -12.57 -1.13
N GLU A 43 5.83 -12.10 -1.25
CA GLU A 43 6.57 -11.46 -0.17
C GLU A 43 6.19 -9.97 -0.15
N ILE A 44 5.52 -9.51 0.92
CA ILE A 44 5.05 -8.12 1.00
C ILE A 44 5.96 -7.35 1.94
N VAL A 45 6.59 -6.30 1.41
CA VAL A 45 7.47 -5.38 2.15
C VAL A 45 6.75 -4.06 2.36
N ILE A 46 6.55 -3.69 3.62
CA ILE A 46 6.02 -2.36 4.00
C ILE A 46 7.20 -1.40 4.01
N ILE A 47 7.10 -0.30 3.26
CA ILE A 47 8.19 0.66 3.15
C ILE A 47 8.36 1.45 4.44
N VAL A 48 7.27 2.03 4.97
CA VAL A 48 7.28 2.76 6.24
C VAL A 48 6.94 1.80 7.38
N PRO A 49 7.91 1.44 8.25
CA PRO A 49 7.66 0.56 9.39
C PRO A 49 6.67 1.17 10.39
N GLU A 50 6.01 0.33 11.17
CA GLU A 50 5.16 0.80 12.26
C GLU A 50 5.94 1.73 13.21
N GLY A 51 5.28 2.81 13.64
CA GLY A 51 5.86 3.79 14.54
C GLY A 51 6.74 4.85 13.88
N GLN A 52 6.92 4.78 12.56
CA GLN A 52 7.59 5.84 11.80
C GLN A 52 6.57 6.69 11.03
N SER A 53 6.88 8.00 10.91
CA SER A 53 6.05 8.93 10.16
C SER A 53 6.26 8.76 8.65
N PRO A 54 5.18 8.59 7.86
CA PRO A 54 5.30 8.57 6.40
C PRO A 54 5.70 9.92 5.80
N HIS A 55 5.57 11.03 6.56
CA HIS A 55 5.94 12.36 6.07
C HIS A 55 7.45 12.59 6.00
N SER A 56 8.22 11.98 6.91
CA SER A 56 9.67 12.17 7.03
C SER A 56 10.50 10.90 6.81
N TYR A 57 9.88 9.82 6.29
CA TYR A 57 10.57 8.56 6.12
C TYR A 57 11.62 8.60 5.01
N GLU A 58 12.84 8.16 5.33
CA GLU A 58 13.92 7.94 4.37
C GLU A 58 14.54 6.55 4.58
N PRO A 59 14.50 5.69 3.54
CA PRO A 59 15.05 4.35 3.65
C PRO A 59 16.58 4.37 3.63
N THR A 60 17.20 3.46 4.39
CA THR A 60 18.63 3.21 4.31
C THR A 60 19.04 2.61 2.96
N PRO A 61 20.33 2.70 2.57
CA PRO A 61 20.83 2.07 1.33
C PRO A 61 20.55 0.56 1.26
N SER A 62 20.60 -0.15 2.39
CA SER A 62 20.27 -1.58 2.46
C SER A 62 18.79 -1.85 2.17
N GLN A 63 17.90 -1.00 2.68
CA GLN A 63 16.46 -1.09 2.40
C GLN A 63 16.18 -0.79 0.93
N LEU A 64 16.81 0.24 0.35
CA LEU A 64 16.71 0.53 -1.09
C LEU A 64 17.11 -0.67 -1.95
N LEU A 65 18.20 -1.35 -1.60
CA LEU A 65 18.64 -2.54 -2.31
C LEU A 65 17.65 -3.71 -2.18
N GLN A 66 16.99 -3.85 -1.04
CA GLN A 66 15.92 -4.84 -0.87
C GLN A 66 14.70 -4.48 -1.73
N MET A 67 14.27 -3.22 -1.67
CA MET A 67 13.11 -2.70 -2.43
C MET A 67 13.34 -2.81 -3.94
N SER A 68 14.57 -2.66 -4.43
CA SER A 68 14.89 -2.75 -5.87
C SER A 68 14.64 -4.14 -6.48
N LYS A 69 14.43 -5.17 -5.66
CA LYS A 69 14.09 -6.53 -6.10
C LYS A 69 12.59 -6.74 -6.30
N ALA A 70 11.78 -5.76 -5.96
CA ALA A 70 10.33 -5.83 -6.08
C ALA A 70 9.87 -5.69 -7.53
N VAL A 71 8.72 -6.31 -7.84
CA VAL A 71 8.10 -6.27 -9.17
C VAL A 71 7.02 -5.19 -9.27
N VAL A 72 6.34 -4.91 -8.15
CA VAL A 72 5.28 -3.90 -8.06
C VAL A 72 5.44 -3.13 -6.75
N TRP A 73 5.14 -1.85 -6.80
CA TRP A 73 4.94 -0.99 -5.64
C TRP A 73 3.55 -0.35 -5.71
N PHE A 74 2.71 -0.63 -4.73
CA PHE A 74 1.41 0.03 -4.55
C PHE A 74 1.60 1.30 -3.73
N THR A 75 1.38 2.44 -4.37
CA THR A 75 1.47 3.78 -3.77
C THR A 75 0.12 4.26 -3.27
N THR A 76 0.11 5.22 -2.36
CA THR A 76 -1.10 5.77 -1.75
C THR A 76 -1.11 7.31 -1.66
N GLY A 77 -0.16 7.98 -2.34
CA GLY A 77 -0.11 9.43 -2.43
C GLY A 77 0.56 10.12 -1.24
N VAL A 78 1.28 9.39 -0.39
CA VAL A 78 2.03 9.98 0.73
C VAL A 78 3.34 10.62 0.24
N GLU A 79 3.77 11.69 0.92
CA GLU A 79 4.83 12.60 0.46
C GLU A 79 6.16 11.91 0.13
N PHE A 80 6.62 10.96 0.96
CA PHE A 80 7.90 10.30 0.72
C PHE A 80 7.95 9.55 -0.62
N GLU A 81 6.80 9.15 -1.17
CA GLU A 81 6.73 8.43 -2.45
C GLU A 81 7.26 9.28 -3.60
N ALA A 82 6.96 10.58 -3.61
CA ALA A 82 7.43 11.50 -4.65
C ALA A 82 8.96 11.56 -4.72
N VAL A 83 9.64 11.44 -3.58
CA VAL A 83 11.10 11.43 -3.49
C VAL A 83 11.67 10.04 -3.77
N LEU A 84 11.00 8.99 -3.31
CA LEU A 84 11.52 7.62 -3.37
C LEU A 84 11.32 6.96 -4.74
N ILE A 85 10.21 7.23 -5.44
CA ILE A 85 9.91 6.66 -6.76
C ILE A 85 11.07 6.87 -7.76
N PRO A 86 11.56 8.11 -7.99
CA PRO A 86 12.64 8.30 -8.93
C PRO A 86 13.95 7.61 -8.50
N LYS A 87 14.25 7.57 -7.20
CA LYS A 87 15.43 6.85 -6.66
C LYS A 87 15.35 5.36 -6.94
N LEU A 88 14.19 4.73 -6.68
CA LEU A 88 13.99 3.30 -6.95
C LEU A 88 13.96 2.99 -8.44
N LYS A 89 13.30 3.81 -9.27
CA LYS A 89 13.28 3.60 -10.72
C LYS A 89 14.66 3.72 -11.37
N ALA A 90 15.55 4.52 -10.80
CA ALA A 90 16.93 4.63 -11.29
C ALA A 90 17.72 3.31 -11.13
N ILE A 91 17.46 2.54 -10.06
CA ILE A 91 18.15 1.27 -9.78
C ILE A 91 17.33 0.03 -10.15
N ALA A 92 16.01 0.16 -10.32
CA ALA A 92 15.07 -0.89 -10.70
C ALA A 92 14.08 -0.36 -11.76
N PRO A 93 14.50 -0.15 -13.02
CA PRO A 93 13.65 0.43 -14.06
C PRO A 93 12.41 -0.39 -14.39
N SER A 94 12.42 -1.70 -14.13
CA SER A 94 11.29 -2.61 -14.32
C SER A 94 10.23 -2.57 -13.22
N LEU A 95 10.51 -1.90 -12.08
CA LEU A 95 9.55 -1.74 -10.99
C LEU A 95 8.31 -0.99 -11.47
N LYS A 96 7.14 -1.62 -11.35
CA LYS A 96 5.86 -0.97 -11.63
C LYS A 96 5.36 -0.25 -10.39
N CYS A 97 5.20 1.07 -10.45
CA CYS A 97 4.53 1.87 -9.42
C CYS A 97 3.08 2.03 -9.82
N ILE A 98 2.16 1.60 -8.97
CA ILE A 98 0.70 1.61 -9.18
C ILE A 98 0.07 2.50 -8.13
N ASP A 99 -0.53 3.60 -8.58
CA ASP A 99 -1.29 4.49 -7.69
C ASP A 99 -2.62 3.83 -7.32
N THR A 100 -2.81 3.55 -6.04
CA THR A 100 -4.05 2.93 -5.53
C THR A 100 -5.11 3.97 -5.16
N THR A 101 -4.85 5.25 -5.36
CA THR A 101 -5.79 6.35 -5.09
C THR A 101 -6.57 6.80 -6.31
N GLU A 102 -6.31 6.23 -7.48
CA GLU A 102 -6.98 6.58 -8.71
C GLU A 102 -8.50 6.36 -8.60
N GLY A 103 -9.27 7.44 -8.78
CA GLY A 103 -10.73 7.44 -8.64
C GLY A 103 -11.23 7.62 -7.21
N ILE A 104 -10.36 7.80 -6.22
CA ILE A 104 -10.75 8.18 -4.87
C ILE A 104 -11.03 9.69 -4.81
N GLN A 105 -12.17 10.05 -4.23
CA GLN A 105 -12.45 11.44 -3.90
C GLN A 105 -11.81 11.77 -2.56
N PHE A 106 -10.80 12.63 -2.58
CA PHE A 106 -10.17 13.13 -1.36
C PHE A 106 -11.15 14.03 -0.62
N ARG A 107 -11.17 13.95 0.71
CA ARG A 107 -11.86 14.93 1.53
C ARG A 107 -11.07 16.23 1.50
N GLU A 108 -11.76 17.34 1.31
CA GLU A 108 -11.16 18.65 1.54
C GLU A 108 -11.04 18.85 3.05
N LEU A 109 -9.86 19.25 3.52
CA LEU A 109 -9.67 19.71 4.89
C LEU A 109 -10.42 21.03 4.99
N GLU A 110 -11.46 21.10 5.82
CA GLU A 110 -12.12 22.37 6.10
C GLU A 110 -11.08 23.31 6.70
N ALA A 111 -10.80 24.40 5.99
CA ALA A 111 -9.99 25.47 6.55
C ALA A 111 -10.77 26.04 7.73
N HIS A 112 -10.30 25.77 8.95
CA HIS A 112 -10.81 26.44 10.13
C HIS A 112 -10.53 27.93 9.98
N SER A 113 -11.55 28.68 9.55
CA SER A 113 -11.52 30.12 9.61
C SER A 113 -11.65 30.52 11.08
N ASP A 114 -10.53 30.75 11.76
CA ASP A 114 -10.47 31.40 13.07
C ASP A 114 -10.87 32.84 12.91
N ALA A 115 -12.16 33.09 12.79
CA ALA A 115 -12.77 34.42 12.89
C ALA A 115 -13.64 34.43 14.14
N ASP A 116 -13.07 34.40 15.30
CA ASP A 116 -13.56 35.09 16.49
C ASP A 116 -12.59 34.91 17.68
N HIS A 117 -11.57 35.74 17.79
CA HIS A 117 -10.89 36.01 19.06
C HIS A 117 -10.97 37.48 19.38
N THR A 118 -11.99 37.79 20.17
CA THR A 118 -12.01 39.02 21.00
C THR A 118 -10.79 39.05 21.93
N GLU A 119 -10.11 40.19 21.90
CA GLU A 119 -8.96 40.52 22.74
C GLU A 119 -9.22 40.25 24.24
N GLN A 120 -8.38 39.40 24.83
CA GLN A 120 -8.06 39.52 26.26
C GLN A 120 -6.56 39.31 26.46
N THR A 121 -5.92 40.40 26.82
CA THR A 121 -4.53 40.51 27.27
C THR A 121 -4.30 39.69 28.54
N HIS A 122 -3.40 38.71 28.53
CA HIS A 122 -2.61 38.31 29.71
C HIS A 122 -1.20 37.87 29.30
N SER A 123 -0.25 38.43 30.04
CA SER A 123 1.19 38.38 29.95
C SER A 123 1.81 36.97 30.07
N ALA A 124 2.84 36.77 29.27
CA ALA A 124 4.10 36.03 29.42
C ALA A 124 4.17 34.79 30.34
N GLU A 125 4.50 33.63 29.77
CA GLU A 125 5.72 32.86 30.09
C GLU A 125 5.94 31.78 29.03
N GLU A 126 7.21 31.63 28.68
CA GLU A 126 7.73 30.79 27.61
C GLU A 126 7.50 29.29 27.87
N GLN A 127 6.93 28.56 26.90
CA GLN A 127 7.33 27.18 26.63
C GLN A 127 7.26 26.93 25.13
N ASN A 128 8.44 26.79 24.55
CA ASN A 128 8.71 26.55 23.15
C ASN A 128 8.50 25.08 22.86
N GLU A 129 7.29 24.67 22.49
CA GLU A 129 7.05 23.37 21.85
C GLU A 129 6.88 23.63 20.34
N LEU A 130 7.88 23.19 19.59
CA LEU A 130 7.88 23.21 18.13
C LEU A 130 6.84 22.19 17.63
N HIS A 131 5.60 22.64 17.44
CA HIS A 131 4.64 21.96 16.58
C HIS A 131 5.03 22.29 15.14
N ASP A 132 5.68 21.32 14.50
CA ASP A 132 5.97 21.34 13.07
C ASP A 132 4.70 20.90 12.31
N ASP A 133 3.70 21.77 12.31
CA ASP A 133 2.50 21.62 11.49
C ASP A 133 2.85 22.02 10.05
N HIS A 134 3.47 21.09 9.31
CA HIS A 134 3.52 21.19 7.86
C HIS A 134 2.11 20.99 7.31
N HIS A 135 1.39 22.09 7.13
CA HIS A 135 0.16 22.13 6.34
C HIS A 135 0.51 21.72 4.92
N ASP A 136 0.01 20.56 4.49
CA ASP A 136 0.00 20.17 3.08
C ASP A 136 -0.74 21.27 2.29
N GLU A 137 -0.01 21.96 1.42
CA GLU A 137 -0.54 23.09 0.63
C GLU A 137 -1.69 22.69 -0.32
N THR A 138 -2.01 21.41 -0.42
CA THR A 138 -3.07 20.91 -1.31
C THR A 138 -4.46 20.93 -0.68
N GLY A 139 -4.59 21.12 0.64
CA GLY A 139 -5.89 21.13 1.35
C GLY A 139 -6.66 19.80 1.24
N LYS A 140 -6.02 18.73 0.84
CA LYS A 140 -6.60 17.39 0.73
C LYS A 140 -6.12 16.50 1.86
N ASP A 141 -7.04 15.74 2.45
CA ASP A 141 -6.70 14.75 3.47
C ASP A 141 -5.97 13.55 2.81
N PRO A 142 -4.68 13.31 3.13
CA PRO A 142 -3.93 12.21 2.55
C PRO A 142 -4.32 10.84 3.12
N HIS A 143 -5.13 10.78 4.21
CA HIS A 143 -5.47 9.54 4.92
C HIS A 143 -6.55 8.71 4.21
N VAL A 144 -6.42 8.55 2.89
CA VAL A 144 -7.40 7.85 2.03
C VAL A 144 -7.64 6.40 2.42
N TRP A 145 -6.69 5.76 3.09
CA TRP A 145 -6.79 4.35 3.52
C TRP A 145 -7.73 4.12 4.71
N LEU A 146 -8.18 5.18 5.39
CA LEU A 146 -9.10 5.07 6.54
C LEU A 146 -10.56 4.89 6.14
N GLY A 147 -10.93 5.19 4.88
CA GLY A 147 -12.29 5.05 4.39
C GLY A 147 -12.61 3.64 3.88
N LEU A 148 -13.73 3.03 4.33
CA LEU A 148 -14.15 1.71 3.86
C LEU A 148 -14.37 1.66 2.34
N SER A 149 -14.99 2.69 1.76
CA SER A 149 -15.17 2.81 0.31
C SER A 149 -13.84 2.87 -0.44
N ASN A 150 -12.85 3.56 0.14
CA ASN A 150 -11.52 3.68 -0.44
C ASN A 150 -10.75 2.34 -0.38
N ALA A 151 -10.96 1.54 0.67
CA ALA A 151 -10.40 0.19 0.75
C ALA A 151 -10.91 -0.71 -0.40
N ILE A 152 -12.19 -0.56 -0.80
CA ILE A 152 -12.75 -1.27 -1.96
C ILE A 152 -12.06 -0.83 -3.25
N VAL A 153 -11.89 0.48 -3.46
CA VAL A 153 -11.21 1.01 -4.66
C VAL A 153 -9.77 0.52 -4.71
N GLN A 154 -9.01 0.66 -3.63
CA GLN A 154 -7.61 0.22 -3.55
C GLN A 154 -7.48 -1.28 -3.81
N SER A 155 -8.30 -2.13 -3.17
CA SER A 155 -8.26 -3.58 -3.37
C SER A 155 -8.60 -3.98 -4.81
N ARG A 156 -9.49 -3.25 -5.50
CA ARG A 156 -9.81 -3.47 -6.91
C ARG A 156 -8.61 -3.17 -7.80
N ILE A 157 -7.97 -2.02 -7.62
CA ILE A 157 -6.75 -1.65 -8.37
C ILE A 157 -5.64 -2.68 -8.15
N MET A 158 -5.45 -3.11 -6.90
CA MET A 158 -4.48 -4.16 -6.56
C MET A 158 -4.82 -5.48 -7.26
N SER A 159 -6.09 -5.92 -7.27
CA SER A 159 -6.53 -7.13 -7.95
C SER A 159 -6.26 -7.09 -9.46
N GLU A 160 -6.54 -5.97 -10.11
CA GLU A 160 -6.29 -5.75 -11.53
C GLU A 160 -4.79 -5.82 -11.85
N ALA A 161 -3.96 -5.12 -11.08
CA ALA A 161 -2.51 -5.11 -11.25
C ALA A 161 -1.86 -6.49 -11.02
N LEU A 162 -2.30 -7.22 -9.99
CA LEU A 162 -1.83 -8.57 -9.68
C LEU A 162 -2.27 -9.57 -10.74
N SER A 163 -3.47 -9.41 -11.32
CA SER A 163 -3.95 -10.23 -12.44
C SER A 163 -3.11 -10.01 -13.71
N GLN A 164 -2.61 -8.81 -13.93
CA GLN A 164 -1.67 -8.55 -15.04
C GLN A 164 -0.28 -9.16 -14.77
N LEU A 165 0.13 -9.27 -13.53
CA LEU A 165 1.40 -9.87 -13.12
C LEU A 165 1.36 -11.39 -13.18
N MET A 166 0.24 -11.99 -12.78
CA MET A 166 -0.01 -13.45 -12.71
C MET A 166 -1.38 -13.78 -13.34
N PRO A 167 -1.48 -13.78 -14.68
CA PRO A 167 -2.76 -14.01 -15.38
C PRO A 167 -3.44 -15.35 -15.02
N GLU A 168 -2.66 -16.38 -14.69
CA GLU A 168 -3.16 -17.69 -14.26
C GLU A 168 -3.93 -17.62 -12.93
N MET A 169 -3.69 -16.59 -12.10
CA MET A 169 -4.36 -16.39 -10.83
C MET A 169 -5.48 -15.33 -10.88
N GLN A 170 -5.80 -14.79 -12.04
CA GLN A 170 -6.79 -13.72 -12.20
C GLN A 170 -8.13 -14.05 -11.52
N ASN A 171 -8.67 -15.25 -11.76
CA ASN A 171 -9.94 -15.67 -11.17
C ASN A 171 -9.87 -15.74 -9.64
N TYR A 172 -8.75 -16.15 -9.09
CA TYR A 172 -8.52 -16.21 -7.66
C TYR A 172 -8.52 -14.80 -7.05
N PHE A 173 -7.77 -13.87 -7.64
CA PHE A 173 -7.68 -12.50 -7.17
C PHE A 173 -9.02 -11.76 -7.26
N SER A 174 -9.74 -11.90 -8.38
CA SER A 174 -11.03 -11.24 -8.58
C SER A 174 -12.11 -11.78 -7.64
N THR A 175 -12.14 -13.10 -7.39
CA THR A 175 -13.06 -13.72 -6.44
C THR A 175 -12.81 -13.24 -5.00
N ASN A 176 -11.55 -13.20 -4.58
CA ASN A 176 -11.18 -12.72 -3.25
C ASN A 176 -11.52 -11.24 -3.06
N GLN A 177 -11.26 -10.43 -4.08
CA GLN A 177 -11.57 -9.00 -4.06
C GLN A 177 -13.10 -8.78 -3.93
N ALA A 178 -13.91 -9.54 -4.68
CA ALA A 178 -15.37 -9.46 -4.56
C ALA A 178 -15.86 -9.87 -3.17
N GLN A 179 -15.30 -10.92 -2.58
CA GLN A 179 -15.60 -11.33 -1.22
C GLN A 179 -15.20 -10.27 -0.19
N PHE A 180 -14.05 -9.63 -0.38
CA PHE A 180 -13.59 -8.54 0.48
C PHE A 180 -14.55 -7.34 0.40
N THR A 181 -14.97 -6.95 -0.82
CA THR A 181 -15.96 -5.90 -1.04
C THR A 181 -17.27 -6.19 -0.31
N ASN A 182 -17.81 -7.41 -0.46
CA ASN A 182 -19.06 -7.80 0.21
C ASN A 182 -18.95 -7.67 1.74
N ARG A 183 -17.85 -8.15 2.32
CA ARG A 183 -17.63 -8.01 3.79
C ARG A 183 -17.58 -6.55 4.26
N ILE A 184 -17.01 -5.64 3.44
CA ILE A 184 -17.01 -4.21 3.77
C ILE A 184 -18.40 -3.60 3.67
N GLN A 185 -19.18 -4.01 2.69
CA GLN A 185 -20.55 -3.48 2.48
C GLN A 185 -21.57 -3.97 3.53
N GLU A 186 -21.25 -5.03 4.27
CA GLU A 186 -22.06 -5.55 5.36
C GLU A 186 -21.77 -4.87 6.72
N LEU A 187 -20.75 -3.98 6.80
CA LEU A 187 -20.41 -3.22 8.01
C LEU A 187 -21.22 -1.93 8.14
#